data_0863874717b13586204c0291f11f40bb
#
_entry.id   0863874717b13586204c0291f11f40bb
#
_cell.length_a   1.000
_cell.length_b   1.000
_cell.length_c   1.000
_cell.angle_alpha   90.00
_cell.angle_beta   90.00
_cell.angle_gamma   90.00
#
_symmetry.space_group_name_H-M   'P 1'
#
loop_
_entity.id
_entity.type
_entity.pdbx_description
1 polymer ?
#
loop_
_entity_poly.entity_id
_entity_poly.type
_entity_poly.pdbx_seq_one_letter_code
_entity_poly.pdbx_strand_id
1 'polypeptide(L)'
;ELYHQNAQRAKAQASFSDYGEYLDSLEMTATIKDFEPLYIQRIAQLTNKSNQFNLTTLRCSEDDIRAMAENPAWLCRCGKLVDKFGDNGIVTVTAGEQEGETLHLRLWLMSCRVLKRDMELAMLDELVEQCQEYAKASGGSIIPPPKTRWCASFMQVLALRKWRRPRTAPPPGNWT
;
A
#
# COMPACT_ATOMS: atom_id res chain seq x y z
N GLU A 1 20.91 -12.42 -0.08
CA GLU A 1 20.92 -10.95 0.05
C GLU A 1 19.78 -10.47 0.96
N LEU A 2 18.53 -10.75 0.64
CA LEU A 2 17.35 -10.33 1.45
C LEU A 2 17.39 -10.83 2.91
N TYR A 3 17.89 -12.03 3.16
CA TYR A 3 18.02 -12.56 4.52
C TYR A 3 19.02 -11.73 5.34
N HIS A 4 20.14 -11.36 4.75
CA HIS A 4 21.16 -10.53 5.40
C HIS A 4 20.61 -9.13 5.73
N GLN A 5 19.92 -8.51 4.78
CA GLN A 5 19.27 -7.22 5.00
C GLN A 5 18.24 -7.27 6.13
N ASN A 6 17.43 -8.33 6.23
CA ASN A 6 16.47 -8.50 7.31
C ASN A 6 17.13 -8.68 8.67
N ALA A 7 18.25 -9.40 8.72
CA ALA A 7 19.04 -9.56 9.95
C ALA A 7 19.62 -8.20 10.41
N GLN A 8 20.10 -7.37 9.48
CA GLN A 8 20.59 -6.01 9.77
C GLN A 8 19.46 -5.12 10.31
N ARG A 9 18.25 -5.17 9.72
CA ARG A 9 17.07 -4.45 10.20
C ARG A 9 16.69 -4.86 11.61
N ALA A 10 16.65 -6.16 11.88
CA ALA A 10 16.34 -6.67 13.22
C ALA A 10 17.37 -6.22 14.27
N LYS A 11 18.66 -6.23 13.92
CA LYS A 11 19.73 -5.74 14.79
C LYS A 11 19.61 -4.22 15.02
N ALA A 12 19.32 -3.45 14.00
CA ALA A 12 19.11 -2.01 14.12
C ALA A 12 17.90 -1.71 15.01
N GLN A 13 16.77 -2.40 14.81
CA GLN A 13 15.57 -2.23 15.63
C GLN A 13 15.84 -2.46 17.11
N ALA A 14 16.65 -3.47 17.45
CA ALA A 14 17.00 -3.79 18.83
C ALA A 14 17.84 -2.70 19.53
N SER A 15 18.45 -1.78 18.80
CA SER A 15 19.25 -0.67 19.35
C SER A 15 18.45 0.58 19.65
N PHE A 16 17.17 0.64 19.26
CA PHE A 16 16.29 1.78 19.53
C PHE A 16 15.29 1.46 20.64
N SER A 17 15.05 2.39 21.54
CA SER A 17 14.01 2.31 22.55
C SER A 17 12.65 2.79 22.04
N ASP A 18 12.64 3.72 21.11
CA ASP A 18 11.44 4.23 20.43
C ASP A 18 11.34 3.70 18.99
N TYR A 19 10.14 3.21 18.65
CA TYR A 19 9.91 2.63 17.32
C TYR A 19 9.87 3.69 16.21
N GLY A 20 9.43 4.91 16.51
CA GLY A 20 9.43 6.02 15.56
C GLY A 20 10.85 6.42 15.17
N GLU A 21 11.74 6.56 16.16
CA GLU A 21 13.17 6.84 15.91
C GLU A 21 13.82 5.74 15.06
N TYR A 22 13.45 4.48 15.30
CA TYR A 22 13.90 3.38 14.44
C TYR A 22 13.41 3.55 13.01
N LEU A 23 12.13 3.86 12.77
CA LEU A 23 11.59 4.05 11.43
C LEU A 23 12.27 5.22 10.71
N ASP A 24 12.48 6.34 11.39
CA ASP A 24 13.19 7.51 10.85
C ASP A 24 14.62 7.14 10.44
N SER A 25 15.27 6.30 11.25
CA SER A 25 16.63 5.83 10.97
C SER A 25 16.74 4.93 9.74
N LEU A 26 15.65 4.37 9.24
CA LEU A 26 15.64 3.51 8.04
C LEU A 26 15.79 4.30 6.74
N GLU A 27 15.53 5.61 6.75
CA GLU A 27 15.61 6.47 5.57
C GLU A 27 14.78 5.89 4.40
N MET A 28 13.53 5.54 4.71
CA MET A 28 12.66 4.83 3.79
C MET A 28 12.17 5.73 2.66
N THR A 29 12.18 5.18 1.44
CA THR A 29 11.55 5.79 0.27
C THR A 29 10.50 4.84 -0.29
N ALA A 30 9.25 5.29 -0.35
CA ALA A 30 8.17 4.60 -1.00
C ALA A 30 7.95 5.16 -2.41
N THR A 31 7.75 4.28 -3.38
CA THR A 31 7.35 4.64 -4.74
C THR A 31 6.07 3.90 -5.06
N ILE A 32 4.99 4.64 -5.33
CA ILE A 32 3.69 4.08 -5.69
C ILE A 32 3.41 4.38 -7.16
N LYS A 33 3.00 3.36 -7.91
CA LYS A 33 2.79 3.42 -9.35
C LYS A 33 1.61 2.56 -9.78
N ASP A 34 1.18 2.78 -11.03
CA ASP A 34 0.25 1.88 -11.72
C ASP A 34 0.83 0.47 -11.91
N PHE A 35 -0.03 -0.48 -12.23
CA PHE A 35 0.43 -1.80 -12.65
C PHE A 35 1.11 -1.71 -14.01
N GLU A 36 2.44 -1.69 -14.01
CA GLU A 36 3.23 -1.74 -15.23
C GLU A 36 3.48 -3.20 -15.66
N PRO A 37 3.64 -3.50 -16.96
CA PRO A 37 3.89 -4.87 -17.44
C PRO A 37 5.03 -5.59 -16.73
N LEU A 38 6.08 -4.86 -16.36
CA LEU A 38 7.25 -5.37 -15.64
C LEU A 38 6.89 -5.95 -14.27
N TYR A 39 5.82 -5.48 -13.64
CA TYR A 39 5.45 -5.86 -12.28
C TYR A 39 4.37 -6.92 -12.20
N ILE A 40 3.68 -7.25 -13.30
CA ILE A 40 2.54 -8.17 -13.34
C ILE A 40 2.85 -9.50 -12.65
N GLN A 41 3.95 -10.14 -13.04
CA GLN A 41 4.36 -11.41 -12.44
C GLN A 41 4.59 -11.29 -10.93
N ARG A 42 5.25 -10.21 -10.51
CA ARG A 42 5.53 -9.99 -9.08
C ARG A 42 4.26 -9.71 -8.29
N ILE A 43 3.32 -8.96 -8.86
CA ILE A 43 2.01 -8.67 -8.26
C ILE A 43 1.22 -9.98 -8.08
N ALA A 44 1.11 -10.79 -9.13
CA ALA A 44 0.44 -12.10 -9.05
C ALA A 44 1.07 -13.01 -7.98
N GLN A 45 2.39 -13.06 -7.89
CA GLN A 45 3.09 -13.79 -6.82
C GLN A 45 2.74 -13.29 -5.42
N LEU A 46 2.60 -11.97 -5.23
CA LEU A 46 2.24 -11.40 -3.95
C LEU A 46 0.82 -11.79 -3.54
N THR A 47 -0.16 -11.81 -4.46
CA THR A 47 -1.52 -12.25 -4.16
C THR A 47 -1.54 -13.67 -3.63
N ASN A 48 -0.65 -14.53 -4.12
CA ASN A 48 -0.59 -15.94 -3.76
C ASN A 48 0.24 -16.24 -2.50
N LYS A 49 1.13 -15.33 -2.10
CA LYS A 49 2.05 -15.52 -0.95
C LYS A 49 1.71 -14.69 0.28
N SER A 50 0.86 -13.66 0.16
CA SER A 50 0.56 -12.74 1.26
C SER A 50 -0.69 -13.20 2.00
N ASN A 51 -0.54 -13.53 3.29
CA ASN A 51 -1.64 -14.00 4.14
C ASN A 51 -1.89 -13.10 5.36
N GLN A 52 -0.85 -12.44 5.90
CA GLN A 52 -0.97 -11.65 7.13
C GLN A 52 -1.70 -10.32 6.91
N PHE A 53 -1.48 -9.69 5.76
CA PHE A 53 -2.20 -8.51 5.34
C PHE A 53 -2.72 -8.75 3.92
N ASN A 54 -3.92 -9.27 3.84
CA ASN A 54 -4.67 -9.44 2.59
C ASN A 54 -6.16 -9.32 2.91
N LEU A 55 -6.75 -8.18 2.54
CA LEU A 55 -8.11 -7.82 2.94
C LEU A 55 -9.18 -8.75 2.38
N THR A 56 -8.99 -9.22 1.17
CA THR A 56 -10.02 -9.96 0.42
C THR A 56 -9.67 -11.43 0.22
N THR A 57 -8.43 -11.81 0.55
CA THR A 57 -7.87 -13.15 0.29
C THR A 57 -7.93 -13.58 -1.19
N LEU A 58 -8.19 -12.63 -2.09
CA LEU A 58 -8.24 -12.87 -3.53
C LEU A 58 -6.87 -13.35 -4.02
N ARG A 59 -6.88 -14.42 -4.83
CA ARG A 59 -5.71 -14.96 -5.52
C ARG A 59 -5.86 -14.69 -7.01
N CYS A 60 -4.84 -14.12 -7.61
CA CYS A 60 -4.87 -13.71 -9.00
C CYS A 60 -3.76 -14.38 -9.78
N SER A 61 -4.06 -14.79 -11.00
CA SER A 61 -3.09 -15.14 -12.03
C SER A 61 -2.46 -13.88 -12.64
N GLU A 62 -1.44 -14.05 -13.45
CA GLU A 62 -0.86 -12.92 -14.21
C GLU A 62 -1.87 -12.33 -15.20
N ASP A 63 -2.74 -13.17 -15.79
CA ASP A 63 -3.77 -12.72 -16.71
C ASP A 63 -4.87 -11.91 -16.01
N ASP A 64 -5.26 -12.30 -14.79
CA ASP A 64 -6.20 -11.52 -13.97
C ASP A 64 -5.63 -10.13 -13.66
N ILE A 65 -4.36 -10.06 -13.26
CA ILE A 65 -3.70 -8.78 -12.96
C ILE A 65 -3.59 -7.92 -14.20
N ARG A 66 -3.29 -8.51 -15.35
CA ARG A 66 -3.23 -7.81 -16.64
C ARG A 66 -4.60 -7.25 -17.03
N ALA A 67 -5.65 -8.07 -16.91
CA ALA A 67 -7.01 -7.65 -17.20
C ALA A 67 -7.46 -6.47 -16.30
N MET A 68 -7.09 -6.48 -15.02
CA MET A 68 -7.34 -5.34 -14.13
C MET A 68 -6.57 -4.09 -14.59
N ALA A 69 -5.30 -4.24 -14.94
CA ALA A 69 -4.44 -3.12 -15.36
C ALA A 69 -4.91 -2.45 -16.66
N GLU A 70 -5.48 -3.22 -17.57
CA GLU A 70 -5.95 -2.75 -18.89
C GLU A 70 -7.40 -2.19 -18.84
N ASN A 71 -8.14 -2.46 -17.77
CA ASN A 71 -9.52 -2.02 -17.64
C ASN A 71 -9.60 -0.62 -17.02
N PRO A 72 -10.11 0.40 -17.74
CA PRO A 72 -10.19 1.78 -17.24
C PRO A 72 -11.14 1.95 -16.03
N ALA A 73 -12.01 0.97 -15.76
CA ALA A 73 -12.86 0.98 -14.57
C ALA A 73 -12.10 0.55 -13.30
N TRP A 74 -10.83 0.15 -13.42
CA TRP A 74 -10.03 -0.28 -12.28
C TRP A 74 -8.96 0.75 -11.93
N LEU A 75 -8.87 1.08 -10.67
CA LEU A 75 -7.76 1.83 -10.08
C LEU A 75 -6.77 0.83 -9.47
N CYS A 76 -5.63 0.65 -10.11
CA CYS A 76 -4.60 -0.32 -9.73
C CYS A 76 -3.32 0.39 -9.31
N ARG A 77 -2.84 0.15 -8.10
CA ARG A 77 -1.60 0.73 -7.58
C ARG A 77 -0.71 -0.35 -6.96
N CYS A 78 0.57 -0.29 -7.21
CA CYS A 78 1.56 -1.10 -6.52
C CYS A 78 2.62 -0.21 -5.87
N GLY A 79 3.09 -0.63 -4.70
CA GLY A 79 4.06 0.13 -3.93
C GLY A 79 5.36 -0.63 -3.75
N LYS A 80 6.46 0.06 -4.03
CA LYS A 80 7.83 -0.36 -3.81
C LYS A 80 8.39 0.36 -2.59
N LEU A 81 9.19 -0.33 -1.78
CA LEU A 81 9.86 0.26 -0.62
C LEU A 81 11.36 0.01 -0.70
N VAL A 82 12.12 1.08 -0.55
CA VAL A 82 13.58 1.04 -0.41
C VAL A 82 13.94 1.62 0.95
N ASP A 83 14.91 1.05 1.63
CA ASP A 83 15.48 1.59 2.87
C ASP A 83 17.01 1.53 2.82
N LYS A 84 17.70 2.09 3.81
CA LYS A 84 19.17 2.12 3.86
C LYS A 84 19.86 0.75 3.79
N PHE A 85 19.13 -0.33 4.06
CA PHE A 85 19.66 -1.70 3.98
C PHE A 85 19.41 -2.35 2.62
N GLY A 86 18.56 -1.75 1.77
CA GLY A 86 18.35 -2.18 0.40
C GLY A 86 16.92 -2.09 -0.11
N ASP A 87 16.75 -2.59 -1.33
CA ASP A 87 15.50 -2.57 -2.07
C ASP A 87 14.63 -3.78 -1.69
N ASN A 88 13.44 -3.53 -1.17
CA ASN A 88 12.46 -4.57 -0.86
C ASN A 88 11.60 -4.97 -2.07
N GLY A 89 11.73 -4.27 -3.20
CA GLY A 89 10.93 -4.47 -4.41
C GLY A 89 9.45 -4.08 -4.21
N ILE A 90 8.57 -4.62 -5.06
CA ILE A 90 7.12 -4.45 -4.89
C ILE A 90 6.67 -5.22 -3.64
N VAL A 91 6.10 -4.49 -2.69
CA VAL A 91 5.74 -4.99 -1.36
C VAL A 91 4.27 -4.84 -1.01
N THR A 92 3.55 -3.96 -1.70
CA THR A 92 2.11 -3.76 -1.50
C THR A 92 1.40 -3.57 -2.83
N VAL A 93 0.14 -3.95 -2.87
CA VAL A 93 -0.71 -3.91 -4.05
C VAL A 93 -2.13 -3.54 -3.63
N THR A 94 -2.74 -2.62 -4.35
CA THR A 94 -4.16 -2.30 -4.24
C THR A 94 -4.81 -2.34 -5.62
N ALA A 95 -6.04 -2.83 -5.69
CA ALA A 95 -6.87 -2.71 -6.88
C ALA A 95 -8.34 -2.50 -6.46
N GLY A 96 -8.94 -1.48 -6.99
CA GLY A 96 -10.33 -1.13 -6.78
C GLY A 96 -11.07 -1.03 -8.10
N GLU A 97 -12.28 -1.55 -8.11
CA GLU A 97 -13.20 -1.48 -9.24
C GLU A 97 -14.17 -0.32 -9.03
N GLN A 98 -14.31 0.49 -10.06
CA GLN A 98 -15.21 1.62 -10.01
C GLN A 98 -16.58 1.25 -10.52
N GLU A 99 -17.59 1.47 -9.69
CA GLU A 99 -19.00 1.29 -10.01
C GLU A 99 -19.75 2.61 -9.71
N GLY A 100 -20.04 3.38 -10.76
CA GLY A 100 -20.64 4.70 -10.61
C GLY A 100 -19.71 5.64 -9.81
N GLU A 101 -20.21 6.19 -8.71
CA GLU A 101 -19.46 7.12 -7.83
C GLU A 101 -18.67 6.39 -6.72
N THR A 102 -18.65 5.06 -6.73
CA THR A 102 -18.04 4.26 -5.65
C THR A 102 -16.85 3.46 -6.17
N LEU A 103 -15.71 3.55 -5.48
CA LEU A 103 -14.57 2.65 -5.67
C LEU A 103 -14.69 1.47 -4.71
N HIS A 104 -14.90 0.29 -5.26
CA HIS A 104 -14.93 -0.96 -4.50
C HIS A 104 -13.54 -1.56 -4.40
N LEU A 105 -12.92 -1.49 -3.25
CA LEU A 105 -11.60 -2.05 -3.03
C LEU A 105 -11.68 -3.59 -3.06
N ARG A 106 -11.25 -4.18 -4.18
CA ARG A 106 -11.30 -5.63 -4.44
C ARG A 106 -10.04 -6.35 -3.97
N LEU A 107 -8.92 -5.65 -3.95
CA LEU A 107 -7.62 -6.19 -3.56
C LEU A 107 -6.85 -5.15 -2.76
N TRP A 108 -6.38 -5.52 -1.58
CA TRP A 108 -5.32 -4.83 -0.88
C TRP A 108 -4.52 -5.82 -0.08
N LEU A 109 -3.26 -5.92 -0.40
CA LEU A 109 -2.34 -6.81 0.29
C LEU A 109 -0.98 -6.16 0.48
N MET A 110 -0.24 -6.69 1.44
CA MET A 110 1.11 -6.26 1.73
C MET A 110 1.97 -7.46 2.15
N SER A 111 3.24 -7.41 1.76
CA SER A 111 4.24 -8.35 2.21
C SER A 111 4.46 -8.23 3.72
N CYS A 112 4.49 -9.35 4.44
CA CYS A 112 4.77 -9.37 5.88
C CYS A 112 6.11 -8.71 6.26
N ARG A 113 7.05 -8.61 5.33
CA ARG A 113 8.39 -8.03 5.55
C ARG A 113 8.37 -6.54 5.83
N VAL A 114 7.31 -5.83 5.41
CA VAL A 114 7.21 -4.37 5.52
C VAL A 114 6.04 -3.91 6.37
N LEU A 115 5.39 -4.83 7.07
CA LEU A 115 4.33 -4.47 8.01
C LEU A 115 4.85 -3.54 9.11
N LYS A 116 4.02 -2.60 9.51
CA LYS A 116 4.32 -1.58 10.54
C LYS A 116 5.44 -0.59 10.14
N ARG A 117 5.71 -0.44 8.84
CA ARG A 117 6.68 0.54 8.33
C ARG A 117 6.00 1.71 7.62
N ASP A 118 4.77 2.02 8.02
CA ASP A 118 3.94 3.12 7.50
C ASP A 118 3.63 3.04 5.98
N MET A 119 4.02 1.94 5.30
CA MET A 119 3.70 1.71 3.89
C MET A 119 2.19 1.55 3.67
N GLU A 120 1.47 1.01 4.64
CA GLU A 120 0.02 0.96 4.68
C GLU A 120 -0.62 2.36 4.68
N LEU A 121 0.00 3.32 5.37
CA LEU A 121 -0.48 4.70 5.41
C LEU A 121 -0.23 5.40 4.09
N ALA A 122 0.96 5.23 3.49
CA ALA A 122 1.29 5.78 2.19
C ALA A 122 0.33 5.28 1.10
N MET A 123 0.02 3.98 1.08
CA MET A 123 -0.96 3.41 0.13
C MET A 123 -2.38 3.94 0.37
N LEU A 124 -2.78 4.14 1.62
CA LEU A 124 -4.08 4.70 1.94
C LEU A 124 -4.19 6.16 1.48
N ASP A 125 -3.14 6.95 1.70
CA ASP A 125 -3.12 8.36 1.27
C ASP A 125 -3.20 8.47 -0.25
N GLU A 126 -2.46 7.66 -0.99
CA GLU A 126 -2.56 7.56 -2.45
C GLU A 126 -3.99 7.22 -2.90
N LEU A 127 -4.62 6.18 -2.33
CA LEU A 127 -5.99 5.81 -2.68
C LEU A 127 -6.98 6.95 -2.42
N VAL A 128 -6.84 7.65 -1.30
CA VAL A 128 -7.71 8.78 -0.96
C VAL A 128 -7.52 9.93 -1.94
N GLU A 129 -6.27 10.24 -2.32
CA GLU A 129 -5.95 11.28 -3.29
C GLU A 129 -6.58 10.98 -4.65
N GLN A 130 -6.40 9.76 -5.16
CA GLN A 130 -6.99 9.31 -6.42
C GLN A 130 -8.52 9.35 -6.40
N CYS A 131 -9.15 8.93 -5.30
CA CYS A 131 -10.59 9.04 -5.15
C CYS A 131 -11.06 10.50 -5.14
N GLN A 132 -10.30 11.42 -4.52
CA GLN A 132 -10.62 12.84 -4.51
C GLN A 132 -10.49 13.48 -5.89
N GLU A 133 -9.45 13.15 -6.64
CA GLU A 133 -9.26 13.62 -8.01
C GLU A 133 -10.40 13.15 -8.91
N TYR A 134 -10.76 11.89 -8.79
CA TYR A 134 -11.89 11.33 -9.53
C TYR A 134 -13.20 12.02 -9.19
N ALA A 135 -13.51 12.20 -7.91
CA ALA A 135 -14.73 12.90 -7.47
C ALA A 135 -14.80 14.33 -7.99
N LYS A 136 -13.68 15.05 -8.03
CA LYS A 136 -13.63 16.40 -8.62
C LYS A 136 -13.90 16.38 -10.12
N ALA A 137 -13.35 15.41 -10.85
CA ALA A 137 -13.51 15.28 -12.30
C ALA A 137 -14.93 14.87 -12.71
N SER A 138 -15.59 14.02 -11.92
CA SER A 138 -16.93 13.50 -12.19
C SER A 138 -18.07 14.30 -11.56
N GLY A 139 -17.77 15.31 -10.73
CA GLY A 139 -18.77 16.05 -9.94
C GLY A 139 -19.43 15.21 -8.83
N GLY A 140 -18.86 14.06 -8.52
CA GLY A 140 -19.36 13.11 -7.54
C GLY A 140 -18.92 13.40 -6.10
N SER A 141 -19.61 12.79 -5.16
CA SER A 141 -19.28 12.79 -3.74
C SER A 141 -18.62 11.49 -3.36
N ILE A 142 -17.53 11.53 -2.59
CA ILE A 142 -16.85 10.30 -2.12
C ILE A 142 -17.73 9.68 -1.03
N ILE A 143 -18.32 8.53 -1.32
CA ILE A 143 -18.96 7.69 -0.32
C ILE A 143 -17.92 6.66 0.15
N PRO A 144 -17.50 6.67 1.42
CA PRO A 144 -16.65 5.61 1.92
C PRO A 144 -17.39 4.27 1.80
N PRO A 145 -16.69 3.17 1.42
CA PRO A 145 -17.33 1.88 1.24
C PRO A 145 -18.07 1.45 2.52
N PRO A 146 -19.22 0.76 2.39
CA PRO A 146 -19.95 0.26 3.54
C PRO A 146 -19.03 -0.61 4.39
N LYS A 147 -19.21 -0.57 5.72
CA LYS A 147 -18.40 -1.25 6.76
C LYS A 147 -18.45 -2.80 6.68
N THR A 148 -18.35 -3.36 5.50
CA THR A 148 -18.39 -4.80 5.32
C THR A 148 -16.99 -5.38 5.49
N ARG A 149 -16.80 -5.99 6.65
CA ARG A 149 -15.73 -6.94 6.98
C ARG A 149 -14.28 -6.45 6.71
N TRP A 150 -13.96 -5.32 7.30
CA TRP A 150 -12.59 -4.85 7.40
C TRP A 150 -11.79 -5.79 8.29
N CYS A 151 -10.64 -6.27 7.85
CA CYS A 151 -9.78 -7.03 8.76
C CYS A 151 -9.29 -6.11 9.90
N ALA A 152 -8.98 -6.69 11.05
CA ALA A 152 -8.52 -5.95 12.22
C ALA A 152 -7.30 -5.04 11.90
N SER A 153 -6.44 -5.47 10.98
CA SER A 153 -5.27 -4.70 10.51
C SER A 153 -5.66 -3.41 9.79
N PHE A 154 -6.71 -3.42 8.97
CA PHE A 154 -7.17 -2.22 8.28
C PHE A 154 -7.79 -1.20 9.26
N MET A 155 -8.55 -1.68 10.23
CA MET A 155 -9.10 -0.82 11.28
C MET A 155 -7.99 -0.17 12.13
N GLN A 156 -6.87 -0.87 12.33
CA GLN A 156 -5.68 -0.30 12.97
C GLN A 156 -5.05 0.81 12.12
N VAL A 157 -4.92 0.62 10.80
CA VAL A 157 -4.41 1.64 9.88
C VAL A 157 -5.29 2.90 9.91
N LEU A 158 -6.62 2.74 9.83
CA LEU A 158 -7.56 3.87 9.93
C LEU A 158 -7.52 4.57 11.30
N ALA A 159 -7.35 3.83 12.38
CA ALA A 159 -7.23 4.38 13.73
C ALA A 159 -5.93 5.16 13.91
N LEU A 160 -4.81 4.68 13.35
CA LEU A 160 -3.52 5.35 13.37
C LEU A 160 -3.55 6.69 12.61
N ARG A 161 -4.33 6.80 11.52
CA ARG A 161 -4.49 8.06 10.78
C ARG A 161 -5.11 9.19 11.63
N LYS A 162 -6.00 8.87 12.56
CA LYS A 162 -6.52 9.86 13.53
C LYS A 162 -5.45 10.37 14.50
N TRP A 163 -4.38 9.62 14.67
CA TRP A 163 -3.37 9.86 15.71
C TRP A 163 -2.07 10.49 15.18
N ARG A 164 -1.70 10.29 13.90
CA ARG A 164 -0.45 10.76 13.31
C ARG A 164 -0.67 11.67 12.09
N ARG A 165 -1.11 12.91 12.31
CA ARG A 165 -0.65 14.01 11.46
C ARG A 165 0.48 14.71 12.20
N PRO A 166 1.74 14.55 11.80
CA PRO A 166 2.78 15.50 12.16
C PRO A 166 2.33 16.86 11.61
N ARG A 167 2.42 17.92 12.39
CA ARG A 167 2.11 19.30 11.96
C ARG A 167 3.04 19.82 10.85
N THR A 168 3.91 18.99 10.29
CA THR A 168 4.96 19.32 9.32
C THR A 168 5.11 18.31 8.19
N ALA A 169 4.09 17.51 7.88
CA ALA A 169 4.14 16.69 6.68
C ALA A 169 4.07 17.60 5.43
N PRO A 170 4.99 17.46 4.44
CA PRO A 170 4.87 18.17 3.18
C PRO A 170 3.53 17.79 2.50
N PRO A 171 2.98 18.69 1.67
CA PRO A 171 1.73 18.43 0.98
C PRO A 171 1.89 17.17 0.10
N PRO A 172 0.81 16.38 -0.08
CA PRO A 172 0.83 15.23 -0.97
C PRO A 172 1.23 15.69 -2.37
N GLY A 173 2.14 14.97 -3.00
CA GLY A 173 2.59 15.27 -4.36
C GLY A 173 4.11 15.30 -4.58
N ASN A 174 4.95 15.24 -3.55
CA ASN A 174 6.41 15.24 -3.69
C ASN A 174 7.06 14.01 -3.05
N TRP A 175 6.62 12.83 -3.48
CA TRP A 175 7.35 11.58 -3.23
C TRP A 175 8.23 11.29 -4.46
N THR A 176 9.34 12.01 -4.60
CA THR A 176 10.40 11.69 -5.58
C THR A 176 11.38 10.72 -4.99
#